data_33370f03fd635ca843c4caf99e1a0218
#
_entry.id   33370f03fd635ca843c4caf99e1a0218
#
_cell.length_a   1.000
_cell.length_b   1.000
_cell.length_c   1.000
_cell.angle_alpha   90.00
_cell.angle_beta   90.00
_cell.angle_gamma   90.00
#
_symmetry.space_group_name_H-M   'P 1'
#
loop_
_entity.id
_entity.type
_entity.pdbx_description
1 polymer ?
#
loop_
_entity_poly.entity_id
_entity_poly.type
_entity_poly.pdbx_seq_one_letter_code
_entity_poly.pdbx_strand_id
1 'polypeptide(L)'
;MSQFVVNLNEPEKDEPKKETPKAKQEKASRADEKQEPKKRAGCGRILGISGIVLAVILLIGVVVGYFYWQGLKTTPQYSLALLVDAARRGDQKAMDELVDTDAVVDSFMPQITDKATEMYGKNLPADKLAKVKDAANPLMPAIKQRAREEVPRVIKEKTDKFSSVPYWAIAVGAGYYLDIKPDGETAIVTSKIPERQFELTMKRNGDKWRVIGIKDEALAKRIAETVGQELIAISTKESLKKASEKMNVPDMENMKKKLDDIFGK
;
A
#
# COMPACT_ATOMS: atom_id res chain seq x y z
N MET A 1 38.19 -14.77 -4.12
CA MET A 1 38.75 -16.07 -4.46
C MET A 1 38.68 -16.94 -3.22
N SER A 2 37.75 -17.84 -3.14
CA SER A 2 37.80 -19.07 -2.33
C SER A 2 36.69 -19.98 -2.84
N GLN A 3 37.10 -20.99 -3.53
CA GLN A 3 36.26 -22.04 -4.11
C GLN A 3 35.89 -23.02 -2.98
N PHE A 4 34.61 -23.37 -2.91
CA PHE A 4 34.17 -24.52 -2.12
C PHE A 4 33.99 -25.71 -3.05
N VAL A 5 34.84 -26.71 -2.89
CA VAL A 5 34.84 -27.97 -3.61
C VAL A 5 34.03 -28.99 -2.80
N VAL A 6 32.96 -29.50 -3.36
CA VAL A 6 32.22 -30.65 -2.83
C VAL A 6 32.87 -31.92 -3.36
N ASN A 7 33.30 -32.77 -2.45
CA ASN A 7 33.91 -34.07 -2.76
C ASN A 7 32.85 -35.16 -2.58
N LEU A 8 32.47 -35.75 -3.69
CA LEU A 8 31.69 -36.99 -3.76
C LEU A 8 32.70 -38.15 -3.83
N ASN A 9 32.70 -39.03 -2.83
CA ASN A 9 33.31 -40.34 -2.93
C ASN A 9 32.49 -41.36 -2.15
N GLU A 10 31.82 -42.20 -2.90
CA GLU A 10 31.44 -43.55 -2.52
C GLU A 10 32.68 -44.45 -2.41
N PRO A 11 32.70 -45.53 -1.59
CA PRO A 11 32.70 -46.83 -2.24
C PRO A 11 31.83 -47.91 -1.59
N GLU A 12 31.26 -48.66 -2.43
CA GLU A 12 30.84 -50.00 -2.56
C GLU A 12 31.71 -51.10 -1.86
N LYS A 13 31.04 -52.29 -1.64
CA LYS A 13 31.54 -53.64 -1.29
C LYS A 13 31.41 -54.07 0.17
N ASP A 14 30.94 -55.23 0.54
CA ASP A 14 30.94 -56.57 -0.05
C ASP A 14 29.92 -57.46 0.67
N GLU A 15 29.27 -58.37 -0.08
CA GLU A 15 28.66 -59.61 0.42
C GLU A 15 29.72 -60.61 0.89
N PRO A 16 29.37 -61.58 1.75
CA PRO A 16 29.35 -62.95 1.22
C PRO A 16 28.22 -63.90 1.68
N LYS A 17 27.86 -64.70 0.79
CA LYS A 17 27.11 -65.97 0.84
C LYS A 17 27.62 -66.94 1.90
N LYS A 18 26.66 -67.79 2.41
CA LYS A 18 26.71 -69.27 2.58
C LYS A 18 25.69 -69.69 3.63
N GLU A 19 24.93 -70.62 3.63
CA GLU A 19 24.70 -71.91 3.01
C GLU A 19 23.58 -72.56 3.81
N THR A 20 22.68 -73.22 3.13
CA THR A 20 21.66 -74.13 3.67
C THR A 20 22.31 -75.46 4.17
N PRO A 21 21.69 -76.13 5.14
CA PRO A 21 21.28 -77.54 4.78
C PRO A 21 19.88 -77.99 5.27
N LYS A 22 19.47 -78.97 4.58
CA LYS A 22 18.21 -79.70 4.50
C LYS A 22 17.78 -80.45 5.74
N ALA A 23 16.44 -80.58 5.83
CA ALA A 23 15.65 -81.75 6.12
C ALA A 23 15.56 -82.29 7.56
N LYS A 24 14.32 -82.28 8.06
CA LYS A 24 13.66 -83.56 8.37
C LYS A 24 12.14 -83.34 8.56
N GLN A 25 11.39 -84.11 7.83
CA GLN A 25 9.96 -84.33 8.01
C GLN A 25 9.72 -85.01 9.36
N GLU A 26 8.71 -84.55 10.09
CA GLU A 26 7.91 -85.55 10.88
C GLU A 26 6.47 -85.05 10.95
N LYS A 27 5.59 -85.94 10.59
CA LYS A 27 4.13 -85.89 10.65
C LYS A 27 3.70 -85.91 12.11
N ALA A 28 2.74 -85.14 12.50
CA ALA A 28 1.51 -85.72 13.07
C ALA A 28 0.61 -84.58 13.65
N SER A 29 -0.63 -84.76 13.37
CA SER A 29 -1.80 -84.54 14.24
C SER A 29 -2.59 -83.29 14.08
N ARG A 30 -3.79 -83.50 13.54
CA ARG A 30 -4.95 -82.64 13.51
C ARG A 30 -5.33 -82.19 14.91
N ALA A 31 -5.46 -80.90 15.08
CA ALA A 31 -6.41 -80.27 16.00
C ALA A 31 -7.08 -79.17 15.26
N ASP A 32 -8.38 -79.31 15.04
CA ASP A 32 -9.28 -78.28 14.55
C ASP A 32 -9.27 -77.07 15.52
N GLU A 33 -8.49 -76.10 15.24
CA GLU A 33 -8.59 -74.82 15.93
C GLU A 33 -9.45 -73.91 15.06
N LYS A 34 -10.72 -73.76 15.47
CA LYS A 34 -11.62 -72.71 14.93
C LYS A 34 -10.94 -71.37 15.00
N GLN A 35 -10.38 -70.93 13.88
CA GLN A 35 -10.00 -69.55 13.71
C GLN A 35 -11.26 -68.70 13.69
N GLU A 36 -11.56 -68.10 14.84
CA GLU A 36 -12.48 -66.97 14.89
C GLU A 36 -11.99 -65.89 13.90
N PRO A 37 -12.88 -65.34 13.05
CA PRO A 37 -12.49 -64.30 12.14
C PRO A 37 -12.10 -63.10 13.00
N LYS A 38 -10.80 -62.80 13.11
CA LYS A 38 -10.30 -61.50 13.60
C LYS A 38 -11.02 -60.44 12.83
N LYS A 39 -12.03 -59.84 13.48
CA LYS A 39 -12.68 -58.62 13.01
C LYS A 39 -11.57 -57.59 12.77
N ARG A 40 -11.19 -57.43 11.50
CA ARG A 40 -10.35 -56.32 11.06
C ARG A 40 -11.09 -55.05 11.46
N ALA A 41 -10.79 -54.58 12.66
CA ALA A 41 -11.30 -53.33 13.20
C ALA A 41 -10.87 -52.23 12.24
N GLY A 42 -11.84 -51.80 11.49
CA GLY A 42 -11.83 -51.02 10.30
C GLY A 42 -10.91 -49.84 10.25
N CYS A 43 -9.99 -49.89 9.31
CA CYS A 43 -9.37 -48.70 8.71
C CYS A 43 -10.42 -47.64 8.30
N GLY A 44 -11.65 -48.04 7.99
CA GLY A 44 -12.75 -47.12 7.68
C GLY A 44 -13.24 -46.24 8.84
N ARG A 45 -13.12 -46.70 10.10
CA ARG A 45 -13.50 -45.90 11.27
C ARG A 45 -12.46 -44.78 11.55
N ILE A 46 -11.16 -45.09 11.38
CA ILE A 46 -10.09 -44.12 11.56
C ILE A 46 -10.14 -43.07 10.44
N LEU A 47 -10.39 -43.49 9.19
CA LEU A 47 -10.60 -42.58 8.05
C LEU A 47 -11.85 -41.73 8.21
N GLY A 48 -12.95 -42.27 8.75
CA GLY A 48 -14.17 -41.49 9.03
C GLY A 48 -13.95 -40.45 10.12
N ILE A 49 -13.27 -40.76 11.21
CA ILE A 49 -12.98 -39.84 12.31
C ILE A 49 -12.01 -38.75 11.83
N SER A 50 -10.97 -39.09 11.07
CA SER A 50 -10.02 -38.12 10.52
C SER A 50 -10.69 -37.17 9.52
N GLY A 51 -11.64 -37.66 8.70
CA GLY A 51 -12.45 -36.85 7.80
C GLY A 51 -13.34 -35.84 8.54
N ILE A 52 -13.98 -36.26 9.64
CA ILE A 52 -14.79 -35.36 10.47
C ILE A 52 -13.91 -34.29 11.14
N VAL A 53 -12.77 -34.69 11.70
CA VAL A 53 -11.83 -33.75 12.32
C VAL A 53 -11.34 -32.71 11.30
N LEU A 54 -10.98 -33.14 10.10
CA LEU A 54 -10.57 -32.24 9.01
C LEU A 54 -11.72 -31.29 8.63
N ALA A 55 -12.94 -31.80 8.48
CA ALA A 55 -14.13 -30.96 8.19
C ALA A 55 -14.40 -29.92 9.27
N VAL A 56 -14.25 -30.27 10.54
CA VAL A 56 -14.41 -29.34 11.68
C VAL A 56 -13.32 -28.27 11.65
N ILE A 57 -12.06 -28.65 11.40
CA ILE A 57 -10.95 -27.68 11.28
C ILE A 57 -11.19 -26.71 10.12
N LEU A 58 -11.64 -27.21 8.96
CA LEU A 58 -11.98 -26.36 7.81
C LEU A 58 -13.14 -25.43 8.13
N LEU A 59 -14.17 -25.92 8.80
CA LEU A 59 -15.32 -25.09 9.20
C LEU A 59 -14.90 -23.99 10.18
N ILE A 60 -14.08 -24.31 11.18
CA ILE A 60 -13.51 -23.32 12.10
C ILE A 60 -12.68 -22.30 11.32
N GLY A 61 -11.84 -22.76 10.38
CA GLY A 61 -11.03 -21.89 9.52
C GLY A 61 -11.87 -20.92 8.70
N VAL A 62 -12.98 -21.38 8.12
CA VAL A 62 -13.93 -20.53 7.38
C VAL A 62 -14.59 -19.50 8.30
N VAL A 63 -15.05 -19.92 9.48
CA VAL A 63 -15.68 -19.01 10.45
C VAL A 63 -14.69 -17.93 10.92
N VAL A 64 -13.50 -18.36 11.36
CA VAL A 64 -12.44 -17.43 11.78
C VAL A 64 -12.04 -16.49 10.63
N GLY A 65 -11.87 -17.02 9.41
CA GLY A 65 -11.57 -16.23 8.22
C GLY A 65 -12.67 -15.21 7.91
N TYR A 66 -13.93 -15.59 8.06
CA TYR A 66 -15.06 -14.67 7.87
C TYR A 66 -15.04 -13.51 8.86
N PHE A 67 -14.87 -13.78 10.17
CA PHE A 67 -14.80 -12.73 11.18
C PHE A 67 -13.56 -11.86 11.03
N TYR A 68 -12.40 -12.45 10.70
CA TYR A 68 -11.19 -11.69 10.37
C TYR A 68 -11.42 -10.75 9.18
N TRP A 69 -12.07 -11.26 8.12
CA TRP A 69 -12.40 -10.45 6.94
C TRP A 69 -13.36 -9.30 7.24
N GLN A 70 -14.37 -9.55 8.07
CA GLN A 70 -15.29 -8.48 8.49
C GLN A 70 -14.57 -7.41 9.33
N GLY A 71 -13.69 -7.81 10.24
CA GLY A 71 -12.84 -6.89 10.99
C GLY A 71 -11.91 -6.07 10.08
N LEU A 72 -11.34 -6.69 9.05
CA LEU A 72 -10.44 -6.02 8.11
C LEU A 72 -11.14 -4.90 7.33
N LYS A 73 -12.41 -5.07 6.96
CA LYS A 73 -13.18 -4.08 6.15
C LYS A 73 -13.31 -2.72 6.83
N THR A 74 -13.28 -2.67 8.15
CA THR A 74 -13.39 -1.44 8.93
C THR A 74 -12.05 -0.79 9.26
N THR A 75 -10.96 -1.28 8.67
CA THR A 75 -9.60 -0.81 8.95
C THR A 75 -9.12 0.25 7.94
N PRO A 76 -8.18 1.14 8.34
CA PRO A 76 -7.56 2.09 7.43
C PRO A 76 -6.87 1.43 6.23
N GLN A 77 -6.17 0.30 6.45
CA GLN A 77 -5.48 -0.43 5.39
C GLN A 77 -6.43 -0.96 4.31
N TYR A 78 -7.62 -1.38 4.69
CA TYR A 78 -8.63 -1.81 3.73
C TYR A 78 -9.11 -0.65 2.86
N SER A 79 -9.37 0.51 3.47
CA SER A 79 -9.76 1.73 2.74
C SER A 79 -8.66 2.21 1.79
N LEU A 80 -7.38 2.12 2.20
CA LEU A 80 -6.25 2.41 1.31
C LEU A 80 -6.17 1.42 0.13
N ALA A 81 -6.43 0.14 0.37
CA ALA A 81 -6.46 -0.85 -0.71
C ALA A 81 -7.61 -0.59 -1.70
N LEU A 82 -8.79 -0.18 -1.20
CA LEU A 82 -9.91 0.24 -2.04
C LEU A 82 -9.57 1.50 -2.84
N LEU A 83 -8.83 2.44 -2.25
CA LEU A 83 -8.37 3.66 -2.93
C LEU A 83 -7.46 3.32 -4.12
N VAL A 84 -6.51 2.41 -3.92
CA VAL A 84 -5.65 1.91 -4.99
C VAL A 84 -6.46 1.24 -6.11
N ASP A 85 -7.45 0.43 -5.74
CA ASP A 85 -8.31 -0.26 -6.69
C ASP A 85 -9.20 0.71 -7.48
N ALA A 86 -9.80 1.71 -6.80
CA ALA A 86 -10.58 2.77 -7.42
C ALA A 86 -9.74 3.59 -8.43
N ALA A 87 -8.51 3.96 -8.05
CA ALA A 87 -7.59 4.68 -8.93
C ALA A 87 -7.22 3.86 -10.18
N ARG A 88 -7.01 2.54 -10.03
CA ARG A 88 -6.73 1.65 -11.17
C ARG A 88 -7.89 1.57 -12.16
N ARG A 89 -9.11 1.53 -11.64
CA ARG A 89 -10.33 1.48 -12.47
C ARG A 89 -10.74 2.82 -13.03
N GLY A 90 -10.11 3.92 -12.56
CA GLY A 90 -10.53 5.28 -12.91
C GLY A 90 -11.90 5.65 -12.33
N ASP A 91 -12.27 5.04 -11.21
CA ASP A 91 -13.55 5.25 -10.54
C ASP A 91 -13.48 6.50 -9.66
N GLN A 92 -13.77 7.66 -10.27
CA GLN A 92 -13.69 8.95 -9.58
C GLN A 92 -14.64 9.02 -8.38
N LYS A 93 -15.84 8.44 -8.48
CA LYS A 93 -16.81 8.45 -7.39
C LYS A 93 -16.28 7.71 -6.16
N ALA A 94 -15.73 6.51 -6.37
CA ALA A 94 -15.11 5.74 -5.29
C ALA A 94 -13.88 6.46 -4.71
N MET A 95 -13.13 7.20 -5.53
CA MET A 95 -12.00 8.02 -5.08
C MET A 95 -12.48 9.16 -4.16
N ASP A 96 -13.53 9.88 -4.55
CA ASP A 96 -14.07 11.00 -3.77
C ASP A 96 -14.67 10.55 -2.42
N GLU A 97 -15.12 9.30 -2.32
CA GLU A 97 -15.52 8.69 -1.04
C GLU A 97 -14.34 8.42 -0.10
N LEU A 98 -13.17 8.11 -0.66
CA LEU A 98 -11.99 7.65 0.09
C LEU A 98 -10.94 8.75 0.30
N VAL A 99 -11.01 9.84 -0.46
CA VAL A 99 -10.10 10.98 -0.34
C VAL A 99 -10.90 12.28 -0.21
N ASP A 100 -10.59 13.07 0.77
CA ASP A 100 -11.02 14.46 0.87
C ASP A 100 -9.95 15.34 0.21
N THR A 101 -10.09 15.55 -1.09
CA THR A 101 -9.08 16.29 -1.84
C THR A 101 -8.92 17.72 -1.32
N ASP A 102 -10.00 18.35 -0.86
CA ASP A 102 -9.95 19.71 -0.32
C ASP A 102 -9.15 19.74 0.99
N ALA A 103 -9.45 18.82 1.92
CA ALA A 103 -8.72 18.71 3.17
C ALA A 103 -7.24 18.32 2.94
N VAL A 104 -6.97 17.41 1.99
CA VAL A 104 -5.60 17.01 1.62
C VAL A 104 -4.82 18.22 1.08
N VAL A 105 -5.40 19.01 0.18
CA VAL A 105 -4.76 20.21 -0.36
C VAL A 105 -4.52 21.22 0.76
N ASP A 106 -5.52 21.47 1.60
CA ASP A 106 -5.39 22.43 2.72
C ASP A 106 -4.31 22.01 3.72
N SER A 107 -4.14 20.70 3.98
CA SER A 107 -3.08 20.16 4.85
C SER A 107 -1.69 20.19 4.22
N PHE A 108 -1.61 20.15 2.89
CA PHE A 108 -0.34 20.06 2.17
C PHE A 108 0.22 21.41 1.74
N MET A 109 -0.64 22.41 1.49
CA MET A 109 -0.22 23.75 1.06
C MET A 109 0.77 24.42 2.02
N PRO A 110 0.61 24.36 3.37
CA PRO A 110 1.60 24.90 4.28
C PRO A 110 2.99 24.31 4.07
N GLN A 111 3.09 22.98 3.85
CA GLN A 111 4.38 22.31 3.65
C GLN A 111 5.08 22.79 2.38
N ILE A 112 4.32 22.97 1.28
CA ILE A 112 4.85 23.56 0.03
C ILE A 112 5.33 24.98 0.28
N THR A 113 4.53 25.79 0.98
CA THR A 113 4.85 27.20 1.28
C THR A 113 6.09 27.30 2.16
N ASP A 114 6.22 26.45 3.16
CA ASP A 114 7.37 26.43 4.06
C ASP A 114 8.64 26.03 3.30
N LYS A 115 8.57 25.01 2.42
CA LYS A 115 9.69 24.62 1.56
C LYS A 115 10.04 25.69 0.52
N ALA A 116 9.05 26.32 -0.08
CA ALA A 116 9.29 27.44 -0.99
C ALA A 116 9.96 28.62 -0.25
N THR A 117 9.52 28.92 0.97
CA THR A 117 10.12 29.94 1.83
C THR A 117 11.56 29.60 2.23
N GLU A 118 11.83 28.35 2.57
CA GLU A 118 13.17 27.86 2.88
C GLU A 118 14.13 28.02 1.70
N MET A 119 13.66 27.72 0.48
CA MET A 119 14.47 27.70 -0.74
C MET A 119 14.66 29.10 -1.35
N TYR A 120 13.59 29.91 -1.38
CA TYR A 120 13.55 31.15 -2.12
C TYR A 120 13.34 32.38 -1.22
N GLY A 121 12.88 32.18 0.01
CA GLY A 121 12.43 33.24 0.92
C GLY A 121 13.50 33.75 1.89
N LYS A 122 14.72 33.18 1.92
CA LYS A 122 15.75 33.56 2.90
C LYS A 122 16.12 35.03 2.94
N ASN A 123 15.87 35.77 1.84
CA ASN A 123 16.17 37.17 1.71
C ASN A 123 14.89 38.06 1.61
N LEU A 124 13.69 37.45 1.80
CA LEU A 124 12.44 38.19 1.74
C LEU A 124 11.99 38.66 3.13
N PRO A 125 11.64 39.95 3.31
CA PRO A 125 11.01 40.42 4.53
C PRO A 125 9.68 39.72 4.81
N ALA A 126 9.29 39.61 6.10
CA ALA A 126 8.09 38.87 6.52
C ALA A 126 6.79 39.42 5.91
N ASP A 127 6.73 40.75 5.70
CA ASP A 127 5.61 41.40 5.02
C ASP A 127 5.46 41.00 3.55
N LYS A 128 6.57 40.77 2.86
CA LYS A 128 6.58 40.27 1.49
C LYS A 128 6.11 38.82 1.43
N LEU A 129 6.54 37.97 2.37
CA LEU A 129 6.06 36.58 2.50
C LEU A 129 4.56 36.50 2.75
N ALA A 130 4.01 37.34 3.61
CA ALA A 130 2.57 37.44 3.82
C ALA A 130 1.81 37.75 2.52
N LYS A 131 2.30 38.74 1.76
CA LYS A 131 1.70 39.13 0.45
C LYS A 131 1.75 37.99 -0.58
N VAL A 132 2.82 37.17 -0.59
CA VAL A 132 2.88 35.97 -1.46
C VAL A 132 1.82 34.94 -1.07
N LYS A 133 1.62 34.69 0.24
CA LYS A 133 0.55 33.83 0.75
C LYS A 133 -0.84 34.34 0.35
N ASP A 134 -1.09 35.61 0.52
CA ASP A 134 -2.36 36.23 0.15
C ASP A 134 -2.63 36.20 -1.36
N ALA A 135 -1.58 36.34 -2.18
CA ALA A 135 -1.68 36.18 -3.63
C ALA A 135 -2.00 34.75 -4.09
N ALA A 136 -1.70 33.74 -3.28
CA ALA A 136 -2.03 32.34 -3.57
C ALA A 136 -3.49 32.00 -3.29
N ASN A 137 -4.18 32.70 -2.38
CA ASN A 137 -5.55 32.42 -1.97
C ASN A 137 -6.55 32.33 -3.15
N PRO A 138 -6.58 33.27 -4.11
CA PRO A 138 -7.51 33.19 -5.25
C PRO A 138 -7.24 32.00 -6.19
N LEU A 139 -6.08 31.37 -6.09
CA LEU A 139 -5.72 30.19 -6.90
C LEU A 139 -6.18 28.87 -6.26
N MET A 140 -6.52 28.89 -4.98
CA MET A 140 -6.88 27.66 -4.24
C MET A 140 -8.02 26.84 -4.88
N PRO A 141 -9.12 27.44 -5.38
CA PRO A 141 -10.16 26.67 -6.06
C PRO A 141 -9.64 25.92 -7.29
N ALA A 142 -8.82 26.58 -8.11
CA ALA A 142 -8.22 25.96 -9.29
C ALA A 142 -7.21 24.85 -8.93
N ILE A 143 -6.42 25.06 -7.88
CA ILE A 143 -5.50 24.03 -7.35
C ILE A 143 -6.28 22.80 -6.87
N LYS A 144 -7.36 23.00 -6.10
CA LYS A 144 -8.20 21.91 -5.62
C LYS A 144 -8.86 21.13 -6.76
N GLN A 145 -9.39 21.84 -7.76
CA GLN A 145 -9.97 21.22 -8.93
C GLN A 145 -8.93 20.37 -9.68
N ARG A 146 -7.75 20.93 -9.93
CA ARG A 146 -6.68 20.19 -10.60
C ARG A 146 -6.18 19.01 -9.77
N ALA A 147 -6.11 19.15 -8.45
CA ALA A 147 -5.75 18.04 -7.57
C ALA A 147 -6.76 16.88 -7.70
N ARG A 148 -8.06 17.15 -7.77
CA ARG A 148 -9.08 16.10 -7.99
C ARG A 148 -8.87 15.34 -9.29
N GLU A 149 -8.46 16.02 -10.34
CA GLU A 149 -8.20 15.40 -11.66
C GLU A 149 -6.89 14.59 -11.67
N GLU A 150 -5.85 15.08 -10.98
CA GLU A 150 -4.52 14.49 -11.02
C GLU A 150 -4.30 13.38 -9.97
N VAL A 151 -4.94 13.46 -8.79
CA VAL A 151 -4.76 12.48 -7.70
C VAL A 151 -5.00 11.05 -8.16
N PRO A 152 -6.07 10.70 -8.89
CA PRO A 152 -6.30 9.33 -9.38
C PRO A 152 -5.16 8.83 -10.27
N ARG A 153 -4.67 9.72 -11.16
CA ARG A 153 -3.56 9.40 -12.06
C ARG A 153 -2.27 9.12 -11.30
N VAL A 154 -1.95 9.97 -10.33
CA VAL A 154 -0.75 9.82 -9.50
C VAL A 154 -0.80 8.53 -8.68
N ILE A 155 -1.95 8.22 -8.05
CA ILE A 155 -2.10 6.99 -7.29
C ILE A 155 -1.92 5.78 -8.22
N LYS A 156 -2.57 5.78 -9.38
CA LYS A 156 -2.44 4.71 -10.38
C LYS A 156 -0.97 4.51 -10.78
N GLU A 157 -0.28 5.57 -11.18
CA GLU A 157 1.14 5.52 -11.57
C GLU A 157 2.04 4.99 -10.45
N LYS A 158 1.86 5.49 -9.22
CA LYS A 158 2.66 5.04 -8.06
C LYS A 158 2.38 3.61 -7.61
N THR A 159 1.20 3.09 -7.93
CA THR A 159 0.76 1.74 -7.56
C THR A 159 0.74 0.76 -8.72
N ASP A 160 1.21 1.16 -9.91
CA ASP A 160 1.19 0.32 -11.12
C ASP A 160 1.94 -1.01 -10.96
N LYS A 161 3.03 -1.02 -10.20
CA LYS A 161 3.76 -2.25 -9.84
C LYS A 161 2.91 -3.29 -9.09
N PHE A 162 1.78 -2.89 -8.52
CA PHE A 162 0.82 -3.78 -7.87
C PHE A 162 -0.40 -4.07 -8.75
N SER A 163 -0.38 -3.72 -10.04
CA SER A 163 -1.54 -3.82 -10.95
C SER A 163 -2.15 -5.22 -11.02
N SER A 164 -1.35 -6.28 -10.89
CA SER A 164 -1.80 -7.67 -10.85
C SER A 164 -2.25 -8.15 -9.46
N VAL A 165 -2.02 -7.37 -8.41
CA VAL A 165 -2.33 -7.77 -7.04
C VAL A 165 -3.77 -7.35 -6.71
N PRO A 166 -4.67 -8.27 -6.32
CA PRO A 166 -6.02 -7.92 -5.96
C PRO A 166 -6.05 -7.06 -4.68
N TYR A 167 -7.04 -6.16 -4.57
CA TYR A 167 -7.11 -5.19 -3.47
C TYR A 167 -7.12 -5.83 -2.07
N TRP A 168 -7.75 -6.99 -1.92
CA TRP A 168 -7.76 -7.70 -0.64
C TRP A 168 -6.36 -8.16 -0.21
N ALA A 169 -5.51 -8.56 -1.16
CA ALA A 169 -4.13 -8.94 -0.86
C ALA A 169 -3.29 -7.70 -0.51
N ILE A 170 -3.58 -6.54 -1.13
CA ILE A 170 -2.99 -5.25 -0.73
C ILE A 170 -3.40 -4.90 0.70
N ALA A 171 -4.69 -5.06 1.06
CA ALA A 171 -5.19 -4.77 2.40
C ALA A 171 -4.49 -5.63 3.47
N VAL A 172 -4.35 -6.93 3.22
CA VAL A 172 -3.65 -7.87 4.13
C VAL A 172 -2.15 -7.55 4.20
N GLY A 173 -1.54 -7.25 3.06
CA GLY A 173 -0.09 -6.98 2.96
C GLY A 173 0.33 -5.58 3.39
N ALA A 174 -0.60 -4.64 3.54
CA ALA A 174 -0.28 -3.23 3.84
C ALA A 174 0.55 -3.08 5.12
N GLY A 175 0.30 -3.88 6.16
CA GLY A 175 1.02 -3.82 7.42
C GLY A 175 2.53 -4.14 7.33
N TYR A 176 2.99 -4.78 6.25
CA TYR A 176 4.43 -4.99 6.01
C TYR A 176 5.14 -3.71 5.56
N TYR A 177 4.43 -2.83 4.85
CA TYR A 177 4.98 -1.61 4.25
C TYR A 177 4.59 -0.34 4.98
N LEU A 178 3.50 -0.38 5.75
CA LEU A 178 2.90 0.75 6.44
C LEU A 178 2.84 0.49 7.94
N ASP A 179 3.15 1.49 8.71
CA ASP A 179 2.84 1.57 10.14
C ASP A 179 1.54 2.35 10.30
N ILE A 180 0.50 1.69 10.81
CA ILE A 180 -0.84 2.24 10.91
C ILE A 180 -1.20 2.34 12.38
N LYS A 181 -1.39 3.56 12.86
CA LYS A 181 -1.73 3.88 14.25
C LYS A 181 -3.12 4.51 14.31
N PRO A 182 -4.16 3.71 14.54
CA PRO A 182 -5.49 4.26 14.79
C PRO A 182 -5.55 4.92 16.16
N ASP A 183 -6.18 6.10 16.21
CA ASP A 183 -6.47 6.85 17.42
C ASP A 183 -7.92 7.34 17.34
N GLY A 184 -8.84 6.57 17.93
CA GLY A 184 -10.27 6.83 17.88
C GLY A 184 -10.83 6.88 16.45
N GLU A 185 -11.28 8.06 16.02
CA GLU A 185 -11.82 8.29 14.69
C GLU A 185 -10.76 8.73 13.66
N THR A 186 -9.51 8.89 14.09
CA THR A 186 -8.39 9.24 13.23
C THR A 186 -7.39 8.08 13.15
N ALA A 187 -6.60 8.05 12.10
CA ALA A 187 -5.48 7.13 11.96
C ALA A 187 -4.33 7.83 11.26
N ILE A 188 -3.13 7.59 11.76
CA ILE A 188 -1.90 8.03 11.13
C ILE A 188 -1.27 6.81 10.46
N VAL A 189 -0.97 6.96 9.18
CA VAL A 189 -0.35 5.93 8.35
C VAL A 189 1.00 6.44 7.88
N THR A 190 2.07 5.79 8.30
CA THR A 190 3.44 6.14 7.92
C THR A 190 4.09 5.03 7.10
N SER A 191 4.96 5.42 6.18
CA SER A 191 5.76 4.47 5.41
C SER A 191 6.86 3.85 6.28
N LYS A 192 7.01 2.52 6.20
CA LYS A 192 8.16 1.79 6.75
C LYS A 192 9.35 1.75 5.80
N ILE A 193 9.19 2.25 4.59
CA ILE A 193 10.23 2.22 3.55
C ILE A 193 11.11 3.48 3.72
N PRO A 194 12.40 3.35 4.05
CA PRO A 194 13.28 4.49 4.32
C PRO A 194 13.38 5.50 3.17
N GLU A 195 13.35 5.00 1.92
CA GLU A 195 13.50 5.82 0.72
C GLU A 195 12.21 6.56 0.33
N ARG A 196 11.09 6.28 1.02
CA ARG A 196 9.76 6.82 0.71
C ARG A 196 9.03 7.18 2.00
N GLN A 197 9.52 8.20 2.68
CA GLN A 197 8.90 8.69 3.91
C GLN A 197 7.70 9.57 3.56
N PHE A 198 6.54 9.14 4.01
CA PHE A 198 5.31 9.94 3.97
C PHE A 198 4.44 9.59 5.19
N GLU A 199 3.57 10.50 5.53
CA GLU A 199 2.54 10.31 6.55
C GLU A 199 1.19 10.71 5.95
N LEU A 200 0.18 9.83 6.09
CA LEU A 200 -1.19 10.12 5.73
C LEU A 200 -2.01 10.23 7.02
N THR A 201 -2.85 11.25 7.08
CA THR A 201 -3.87 11.36 8.10
C THR A 201 -5.19 10.89 7.52
N MET A 202 -5.82 9.93 8.19
CA MET A 202 -7.12 9.39 7.80
C MET A 202 -8.15 9.67 8.88
N LYS A 203 -9.39 9.88 8.48
CA LYS A 203 -10.55 10.03 9.37
C LYS A 203 -11.59 8.97 9.04
N ARG A 204 -12.20 8.43 10.07
CA ARG A 204 -13.28 7.46 9.95
C ARG A 204 -14.54 8.14 9.41
N ASN A 205 -15.15 7.52 8.42
CA ASN A 205 -16.40 7.95 7.83
C ASN A 205 -17.32 6.74 7.67
N GLY A 206 -18.15 6.46 8.68
CA GLY A 206 -18.93 5.23 8.78
C GLY A 206 -18.03 3.99 8.89
N ASP A 207 -18.19 3.06 7.95
CA ASP A 207 -17.41 1.83 7.90
C ASP A 207 -16.08 1.96 7.13
N LYS A 208 -15.82 3.12 6.52
CA LYS A 208 -14.62 3.39 5.72
C LYS A 208 -13.76 4.45 6.38
N TRP A 209 -12.50 4.50 5.95
CA TRP A 209 -11.57 5.56 6.31
C TRP A 209 -11.29 6.44 5.10
N ARG A 210 -11.29 7.74 5.31
CA ARG A 210 -11.07 8.75 4.29
C ARG A 210 -9.75 9.46 4.54
N VAL A 211 -8.91 9.59 3.52
CA VAL A 211 -7.67 10.38 3.60
C VAL A 211 -8.04 11.85 3.65
N ILE A 212 -7.58 12.55 4.70
CA ILE A 212 -7.85 13.97 4.94
C ILE A 212 -6.58 14.82 4.96
N GLY A 213 -5.40 14.19 4.94
CA GLY A 213 -4.14 14.91 4.96
C GLY A 213 -2.97 14.05 4.52
N ILE A 214 -1.94 14.72 4.03
CA ILE A 214 -0.67 14.14 3.66
C ILE A 214 0.47 14.99 4.18
N LYS A 215 1.55 14.34 4.64
CA LYS A 215 2.82 14.94 4.95
C LYS A 215 3.91 14.21 4.19
N ASP A 216 4.56 14.91 3.27
CA ASP A 216 5.63 14.37 2.43
C ASP A 216 6.60 15.51 2.06
N GLU A 217 7.70 15.61 2.79
CA GLU A 217 8.68 16.68 2.59
C GLU A 217 9.35 16.63 1.21
N ALA A 218 9.59 15.43 0.69
CA ALA A 218 10.22 15.27 -0.62
C ALA A 218 9.30 15.72 -1.74
N LEU A 219 8.00 15.42 -1.63
CA LEU A 219 6.99 15.86 -2.57
C LEU A 219 6.78 17.37 -2.45
N ALA A 220 6.68 17.91 -1.22
CA ALA A 220 6.54 19.34 -0.98
C ALA A 220 7.71 20.13 -1.57
N LYS A 221 8.95 19.66 -1.36
CA LYS A 221 10.15 20.26 -1.95
C LYS A 221 10.09 20.26 -3.47
N ARG A 222 9.78 19.12 -4.08
CA ARG A 222 9.69 19.01 -5.56
C ARG A 222 8.65 19.95 -6.15
N ILE A 223 7.48 20.07 -5.50
CA ILE A 223 6.43 20.99 -5.95
C ILE A 223 6.89 22.44 -5.77
N ALA A 224 7.52 22.78 -4.64
CA ALA A 224 8.06 24.11 -4.40
C ALA A 224 9.14 24.48 -5.45
N GLU A 225 10.01 23.55 -5.84
CA GLU A 225 11.00 23.73 -6.90
C GLU A 225 10.33 24.01 -8.24
N THR A 226 9.33 23.21 -8.62
CA THR A 226 8.61 23.37 -9.89
C THR A 226 7.87 24.71 -9.94
N VAL A 227 7.12 25.04 -8.87
CA VAL A 227 6.39 26.31 -8.78
C VAL A 227 7.37 27.50 -8.78
N GLY A 228 8.48 27.40 -8.06
CA GLY A 228 9.50 28.45 -8.06
C GLY A 228 10.11 28.67 -9.44
N GLN A 229 10.42 27.61 -10.17
CA GLN A 229 10.93 27.70 -11.54
C GLN A 229 9.89 28.28 -12.50
N GLU A 230 8.62 27.90 -12.38
CA GLU A 230 7.53 28.46 -13.19
C GLU A 230 7.32 29.95 -12.89
N LEU A 231 7.37 30.36 -11.63
CA LEU A 231 7.26 31.77 -11.24
C LEU A 231 8.42 32.63 -11.79
N ILE A 232 9.62 32.09 -11.80
CA ILE A 232 10.79 32.76 -12.43
C ILE A 232 10.60 32.85 -13.94
N ALA A 233 10.11 31.78 -14.59
CA ALA A 233 9.85 31.76 -16.03
C ALA A 233 8.69 32.69 -16.44
N ILE A 234 7.70 32.89 -15.57
CA ILE A 234 6.53 33.78 -15.78
C ILE A 234 6.91 35.26 -15.77
N SER A 235 8.13 35.62 -15.39
CA SER A 235 8.59 37.00 -15.42
C SER A 235 8.64 37.63 -16.83
N THR A 236 8.45 36.81 -17.89
CA THR A 236 8.32 37.31 -19.27
C THR A 236 6.85 37.34 -19.71
N LYS A 237 6.43 38.43 -20.36
CA LYS A 237 5.04 38.69 -20.80
C LYS A 237 4.40 37.55 -21.64
N GLU A 238 5.23 36.84 -22.37
CA GLU A 238 4.82 35.75 -23.27
C GLU A 238 4.51 34.43 -22.52
N SER A 239 5.22 34.19 -21.43
CA SER A 239 5.01 33.02 -20.55
C SER A 239 3.74 33.15 -19.72
N LEU A 240 3.35 34.40 -19.34
CA LEU A 240 2.10 34.70 -18.65
C LEU A 240 0.87 34.30 -19.48
N LYS A 241 0.87 34.62 -20.76
CA LYS A 241 -0.25 34.31 -21.66
C LYS A 241 -0.43 32.79 -21.80
N LYS A 242 0.64 32.06 -22.00
CA LYS A 242 0.63 30.59 -22.08
C LYS A 242 0.23 29.94 -20.75
N ALA A 243 0.63 30.50 -19.60
CA ALA A 243 0.27 29.98 -18.29
C ALA A 243 -1.21 30.24 -17.96
N SER A 244 -1.76 31.41 -18.32
CA SER A 244 -3.18 31.73 -18.11
C SER A 244 -4.10 30.82 -18.96
N GLU A 245 -3.72 30.54 -20.20
CA GLU A 245 -4.43 29.61 -21.08
C GLU A 245 -4.39 28.17 -20.56
N LYS A 246 -3.26 27.75 -20.00
CA LYS A 246 -3.06 26.38 -19.50
C LYS A 246 -3.71 26.10 -18.14
N MET A 247 -3.86 27.14 -17.29
CA MET A 247 -4.43 27.02 -15.95
C MET A 247 -5.86 27.53 -15.85
N ASN A 248 -6.43 28.06 -16.94
CA ASN A 248 -7.79 28.63 -16.98
C ASN A 248 -8.05 29.65 -15.85
N VAL A 249 -7.03 30.45 -15.50
CA VAL A 249 -7.10 31.47 -14.45
C VAL A 249 -7.36 32.83 -15.09
N PRO A 250 -8.52 33.45 -14.82
CA PRO A 250 -8.96 34.65 -15.56
C PRO A 250 -8.17 35.93 -15.28
N ASP A 251 -7.25 35.97 -14.33
CA ASP A 251 -6.64 37.23 -13.88
C ASP A 251 -5.14 37.16 -13.55
N MET A 252 -4.37 36.51 -14.43
CA MET A 252 -2.90 36.36 -14.26
C MET A 252 -2.15 37.70 -14.43
N GLU A 253 -2.73 38.68 -15.10
CA GLU A 253 -2.10 39.97 -15.28
C GLU A 253 -2.11 40.80 -13.99
N ASN A 254 -3.20 40.73 -13.22
CA ASN A 254 -3.28 41.31 -11.86
C ASN A 254 -2.34 40.59 -10.88
N MET A 255 -2.17 39.26 -11.05
CA MET A 255 -1.25 38.51 -10.21
C MET A 255 0.21 38.87 -10.51
N LYS A 256 0.57 39.10 -11.77
CA LYS A 256 1.89 39.59 -12.14
C LYS A 256 2.14 40.97 -11.52
N LYS A 257 1.20 41.88 -11.62
CA LYS A 257 1.32 43.21 -11.04
C LYS A 257 1.56 43.18 -9.54
N LYS A 258 0.84 42.27 -8.82
CA LYS A 258 1.07 42.03 -7.41
C LYS A 258 2.45 41.41 -7.12
N LEU A 259 2.93 40.51 -7.97
CA LEU A 259 4.27 39.92 -7.85
C LEU A 259 5.38 40.94 -8.15
N ASP A 260 5.22 41.78 -9.18
CA ASP A 260 6.15 42.84 -9.50
C ASP A 260 6.21 43.89 -8.35
N ASP A 261 5.07 44.21 -7.75
CA ASP A 261 5.02 45.05 -6.55
C ASP A 261 5.70 44.45 -5.31
N ILE A 262 5.67 43.12 -5.20
CA ILE A 262 6.30 42.34 -4.10
C ILE A 262 7.82 42.29 -4.28
N PHE A 263 8.28 42.02 -5.48
CA PHE A 263 9.69 41.77 -5.79
C PHE A 263 10.46 43.00 -6.28
N GLY A 264 9.78 44.15 -6.46
CA GLY A 264 10.42 45.45 -6.69
C GLY A 264 11.05 45.61 -8.08
N LYS A 265 10.39 45.11 -9.13
CA LYS A 265 10.71 45.42 -10.52
C LYS A 265 9.80 46.46 -11.09
#